data_fddf544903f0f787fa3e8acd3fbfd825
#
_entry.id   fddf544903f0f787fa3e8acd3fbfd825
#
_cell.length_a   1.000
_cell.length_b   1.000
_cell.length_c   1.000
_cell.angle_alpha   90.00
_cell.angle_beta   90.00
_cell.angle_gamma   90.00
#
_symmetry.space_group_name_H-M   'P 1'
#
loop_
_entity.id
_entity.type
_entity.pdbx_description
1 polymer ?
#
loop_
_entity_poly.entity_id
_entity_poly.type
_entity_poly.pdbx_seq_one_letter_code
_entity_poly.pdbx_strand_id
1 'polypeptide(L)'
;MHLLIVEDERALCDTVARSLRRSAYSVDCCYDGEKALELLETERYDLVLLDLNLPKKDGMTVLRTLRQTDRETPVLILSARSEVEDKVDGLDAGANDYLAKPFHLAELEARIRSLTLRQFTQQDVVLRCGQLTFDARARAVSANGQPLTLTRKETGILEYLMAHQGRPVSQEELMDHVWDNSVDNFSNSIRVHISALRKKLRAALGYDPVRNRIGEGYLIEEEQA
;
A
#
# COMPACT_ATOMS: atom_id res chain seq x y z
N MET A 1 -3.17 -1.59 -1.21
CA MET A 1 -1.77 -1.13 -1.30
C MET A 1 -0.84 -2.32 -1.26
N HIS A 2 0.07 -2.38 -2.24
CA HIS A 2 1.02 -3.48 -2.46
C HIS A 2 2.41 -3.07 -1.97
N LEU A 3 2.97 -3.82 -1.04
CA LEU A 3 4.23 -3.53 -0.38
C LEU A 3 5.26 -4.61 -0.70
N LEU A 4 6.52 -4.21 -0.93
CA LEU A 4 7.64 -5.12 -0.99
C LEU A 4 8.44 -5.05 0.32
N ILE A 5 8.74 -6.20 0.92
CA ILE A 5 9.69 -6.32 2.04
C ILE A 5 10.95 -7.01 1.54
N VAL A 6 12.07 -6.32 1.68
CA VAL A 6 13.41 -6.83 1.34
C VAL A 6 14.19 -6.97 2.64
N GLU A 7 14.29 -8.18 3.15
CA GLU A 7 14.83 -8.49 4.49
C GLU A 7 15.39 -9.92 4.51
N ASP A 8 16.65 -10.10 4.84
CA ASP A 8 17.30 -11.42 4.84
C ASP A 8 16.95 -12.25 6.08
N GLU A 9 16.62 -11.61 7.20
CA GLU A 9 16.15 -12.30 8.39
C GLU A 9 14.70 -12.76 8.23
N ARG A 10 14.51 -14.02 7.80
CA ARG A 10 13.19 -14.59 7.49
C ARG A 10 12.18 -14.45 8.61
N ALA A 11 12.61 -14.63 9.86
CA ALA A 11 11.71 -14.54 11.02
C ALA A 11 11.16 -13.11 11.20
N LEU A 12 11.98 -12.10 10.99
CA LEU A 12 11.57 -10.70 11.03
C LEU A 12 10.66 -10.38 9.83
N CYS A 13 11.08 -10.76 8.62
CA CYS A 13 10.29 -10.58 7.40
C CYS A 13 8.88 -11.17 7.55
N ASP A 14 8.77 -12.44 7.98
CA ASP A 14 7.49 -13.13 8.17
C ASP A 14 6.61 -12.45 9.24
N THR A 15 7.23 -11.95 10.31
CA THR A 15 6.52 -11.26 11.39
C THR A 15 5.94 -9.93 10.90
N VAL A 16 6.73 -9.13 10.20
CA VAL A 16 6.33 -7.87 9.60
C VAL A 16 5.24 -8.11 8.55
N ALA A 17 5.47 -9.04 7.61
CA ALA A 17 4.51 -9.38 6.56
C ALA A 17 3.16 -9.82 7.13
N ARG A 18 3.16 -10.65 8.19
CA ARG A 18 1.94 -11.10 8.87
C ARG A 18 1.18 -9.95 9.51
N SER A 19 1.87 -9.01 10.14
CA SER A 19 1.24 -7.81 10.72
C SER A 19 0.61 -6.96 9.63
N LEU A 20 1.35 -6.65 8.58
CA LEU A 20 0.88 -5.81 7.48
C LEU A 20 -0.28 -6.45 6.71
N ARG A 21 -0.23 -7.77 6.47
CA ARG A 21 -1.36 -8.50 5.87
C ARG A 21 -2.62 -8.50 6.76
N ARG A 22 -2.47 -8.47 8.09
CA ARG A 22 -3.62 -8.28 9.01
C ARG A 22 -4.22 -6.89 8.88
N SER A 23 -3.39 -5.90 8.61
CA SER A 23 -3.80 -4.52 8.33
C SER A 23 -4.24 -4.31 6.87
N ALA A 24 -4.59 -5.41 6.15
CA ALA A 24 -5.11 -5.45 4.77
C ALA A 24 -4.17 -4.89 3.70
N TYR A 25 -2.85 -4.88 3.94
CA TYR A 25 -1.87 -4.68 2.88
C TYR A 25 -1.66 -5.97 2.08
N SER A 26 -1.41 -5.84 0.77
CA SER A 26 -0.80 -6.88 -0.03
C SER A 26 0.72 -6.82 0.21
N VAL A 27 1.39 -7.96 0.39
CA VAL A 27 2.81 -7.95 0.80
C VAL A 27 3.56 -9.06 0.11
N ASP A 28 4.56 -8.69 -0.67
CA ASP A 28 5.58 -9.59 -1.18
C ASP A 28 6.84 -9.52 -0.31
N CYS A 29 7.57 -10.62 -0.26
CA CYS A 29 8.78 -10.76 0.52
C CYS A 29 9.91 -11.27 -0.36
N CYS A 30 11.09 -10.68 -0.25
CA CYS A 30 12.32 -11.24 -0.78
C CYS A 30 13.45 -11.09 0.22
N TYR A 31 14.51 -11.88 0.05
CA TYR A 31 15.52 -12.10 1.08
C TYR A 31 16.93 -11.75 0.63
N ASP A 32 17.07 -11.18 -0.56
CA ASP A 32 18.34 -10.71 -1.11
C ASP A 32 18.13 -9.57 -2.13
N GLY A 33 19.19 -8.80 -2.34
CA GLY A 33 19.13 -7.61 -3.18
C GLY A 33 19.01 -7.89 -4.69
N GLU A 34 19.44 -9.07 -5.18
CA GLU A 34 19.24 -9.43 -6.60
C GLU A 34 17.77 -9.71 -6.86
N LYS A 35 17.14 -10.51 -6.01
CA LYS A 35 15.72 -10.81 -6.13
C LYS A 35 14.86 -9.57 -5.94
N ALA A 36 15.29 -8.62 -5.08
CA ALA A 36 14.62 -7.35 -4.95
C ALA A 36 14.58 -6.56 -6.26
N LEU A 37 15.71 -6.47 -6.96
CA LEU A 37 15.78 -5.77 -8.25
C LEU A 37 14.94 -6.45 -9.33
N GLU A 38 14.93 -7.79 -9.42
CA GLU A 38 14.06 -8.50 -10.34
C GLU A 38 12.58 -8.17 -10.12
N LEU A 39 12.14 -8.16 -8.85
CA LEU A 39 10.76 -7.84 -8.50
C LEU A 39 10.41 -6.38 -8.82
N LEU A 40 11.33 -5.45 -8.53
CA LEU A 40 11.14 -4.02 -8.81
C LEU A 40 11.13 -3.69 -10.32
N GLU A 41 11.70 -4.56 -11.17
CA GLU A 41 11.62 -4.43 -12.63
C GLU A 41 10.29 -4.95 -13.20
N THR A 42 9.70 -5.97 -12.58
CA THR A 42 8.53 -6.69 -13.12
C THR A 42 7.21 -6.28 -12.47
N GLU A 43 7.24 -5.82 -11.24
CA GLU A 43 6.06 -5.52 -10.43
C GLU A 43 6.00 -4.05 -10.01
N ARG A 44 4.80 -3.58 -9.67
CA ARG A 44 4.59 -2.25 -9.12
C ARG A 44 4.25 -2.32 -7.63
N TYR A 45 4.95 -1.52 -6.85
CA TYR A 45 4.76 -1.44 -5.41
C TYR A 45 4.41 -0.01 -4.98
N ASP A 46 3.52 0.09 -4.00
CA ASP A 46 3.14 1.38 -3.38
C ASP A 46 4.18 1.86 -2.36
N LEU A 47 5.00 0.94 -1.83
CA LEU A 47 6.11 1.23 -0.93
C LEU A 47 7.04 0.02 -0.82
N VAL A 48 8.34 0.29 -0.66
CA VAL A 48 9.38 -0.71 -0.40
C VAL A 48 9.92 -0.54 1.01
N LEU A 49 9.92 -1.63 1.79
CA LEU A 49 10.64 -1.75 3.05
C LEU A 49 11.99 -2.43 2.74
N LEU A 50 13.09 -1.74 2.99
CA LEU A 50 14.41 -2.15 2.51
C LEU A 50 15.43 -2.23 3.65
N ASP A 51 15.93 -3.44 3.93
CA ASP A 51 17.14 -3.56 4.74
C ASP A 51 18.38 -3.19 3.91
N LEU A 52 19.36 -2.59 4.58
CA LEU A 52 20.64 -2.26 3.98
C LEU A 52 21.60 -3.47 3.98
N ASN A 53 21.49 -4.34 4.97
CA ASN A 53 22.41 -5.47 5.15
C ASN A 53 21.86 -6.72 4.44
N LEU A 54 21.84 -6.71 3.11
CA LEU A 54 21.32 -7.81 2.30
C LEU A 54 22.46 -8.65 1.70
N PRO A 55 22.25 -9.96 1.53
CA PRO A 55 23.16 -10.79 0.76
C PRO A 55 23.09 -10.49 -0.74
N LYS A 56 24.12 -10.90 -1.48
CA LYS A 56 24.34 -10.73 -2.92
C LYS A 56 24.52 -9.28 -3.36
N LYS A 57 23.50 -8.44 -3.17
CA LYS A 57 23.56 -6.98 -3.38
C LYS A 57 23.08 -6.27 -2.13
N ASP A 58 23.87 -5.34 -1.63
CA ASP A 58 23.52 -4.52 -0.48
C ASP A 58 22.33 -3.57 -0.78
N GLY A 59 21.57 -3.21 0.26
CA GLY A 59 20.37 -2.41 0.09
C GLY A 59 20.63 -1.00 -0.43
N MET A 60 21.79 -0.39 -0.18
CA MET A 60 22.15 0.91 -0.77
C MET A 60 22.30 0.80 -2.29
N THR A 61 22.87 -0.30 -2.77
CA THR A 61 22.96 -0.57 -4.21
C THR A 61 21.56 -0.79 -4.81
N VAL A 62 20.68 -1.54 -4.12
CA VAL A 62 19.28 -1.72 -4.55
C VAL A 62 18.59 -0.36 -4.64
N LEU A 63 18.68 0.50 -3.61
CA LEU A 63 18.08 1.83 -3.60
C LEU A 63 18.57 2.70 -4.75
N ARG A 64 19.89 2.78 -4.94
CA ARG A 64 20.48 3.59 -6.02
C ARG A 64 20.06 3.10 -7.40
N THR A 65 19.98 1.79 -7.61
CA THR A 65 19.53 1.20 -8.87
C THR A 65 18.06 1.53 -9.12
N LEU A 66 17.19 1.34 -8.12
CA LEU A 66 15.79 1.71 -8.21
C LEU A 66 15.61 3.19 -8.61
N ARG A 67 16.37 4.11 -7.99
CA ARG A 67 16.26 5.54 -8.26
C ARG A 67 16.72 5.99 -9.64
N GLN A 68 17.40 5.14 -10.40
CA GLN A 68 17.73 5.40 -11.81
C GLN A 68 16.50 5.27 -12.72
N THR A 69 15.55 4.40 -12.37
CA THR A 69 14.36 4.09 -13.18
C THR A 69 13.06 4.56 -12.55
N ASP A 70 13.00 4.57 -11.21
CA ASP A 70 11.82 4.96 -10.43
C ASP A 70 12.21 5.90 -9.29
N ARG A 71 11.69 7.14 -9.37
CA ARG A 71 11.90 8.19 -8.35
C ARG A 71 10.67 8.40 -7.46
N GLU A 72 9.55 7.75 -7.78
CA GLU A 72 8.26 8.01 -7.15
C GLU A 72 7.91 6.99 -6.06
N THR A 73 8.20 5.71 -6.28
CA THR A 73 7.91 4.67 -5.28
C THR A 73 8.62 4.97 -3.96
N PRO A 74 7.88 5.16 -2.86
CA PRO A 74 8.47 5.43 -1.56
C PRO A 74 9.31 4.26 -1.07
N VAL A 75 10.49 4.55 -0.50
CA VAL A 75 11.36 3.58 0.15
C VAL A 75 11.55 3.96 1.62
N LEU A 76 11.20 3.04 2.51
CA LEU A 76 11.50 3.10 3.94
C LEU A 76 12.63 2.13 4.25
N ILE A 77 13.79 2.67 4.65
CA ILE A 77 14.92 1.85 5.08
C ILE A 77 14.63 1.28 6.47
N LEU A 78 14.88 -0.03 6.65
CA LEU A 78 14.86 -0.74 7.93
C LEU A 78 16.27 -1.26 8.19
N SER A 79 17.03 -0.70 9.13
CA SER A 79 18.42 -1.11 9.29
C SER A 79 18.87 -1.10 10.75
N ALA A 80 19.80 -2.02 11.10
CA ALA A 80 20.51 -2.02 12.36
C ALA A 80 21.56 -0.89 12.46
N ARG A 81 21.92 -0.25 11.33
CA ARG A 81 22.79 0.91 11.33
C ARG A 81 22.02 2.10 11.89
N SER A 82 22.46 2.65 12.99
CA SER A 82 21.73 3.70 13.72
C SER A 82 22.45 5.04 13.76
N GLU A 83 23.68 5.09 13.25
CA GLU A 83 24.48 6.30 13.21
C GLU A 83 23.83 7.39 12.35
N VAL A 84 24.11 8.63 12.66
CA VAL A 84 23.53 9.78 11.94
C VAL A 84 23.97 9.79 10.49
N GLU A 85 25.23 9.46 10.23
CA GLU A 85 25.80 9.36 8.89
C GLU A 85 25.07 8.35 8.02
N ASP A 86 24.79 7.14 8.53
CA ASP A 86 24.06 6.11 7.79
C ASP A 86 22.64 6.55 7.40
N LYS A 87 21.98 7.29 8.29
CA LYS A 87 20.63 7.83 8.02
C LYS A 87 20.68 8.93 6.94
N VAL A 88 21.66 9.83 7.04
CA VAL A 88 21.86 10.88 6.04
C VAL A 88 22.16 10.26 4.68
N ASP A 89 23.10 9.32 4.61
CA ASP A 89 23.48 8.63 3.37
C ASP A 89 22.28 7.92 2.72
N GLY A 90 21.43 7.26 3.52
CA GLY A 90 20.22 6.60 3.05
C GLY A 90 19.20 7.58 2.46
N LEU A 91 18.96 8.70 3.15
CA LEU A 91 18.04 9.74 2.70
C LEU A 91 18.56 10.47 1.46
N ASP A 92 19.85 10.80 1.42
CA ASP A 92 20.51 11.45 0.27
C ASP A 92 20.56 10.54 -0.96
N ALA A 93 20.61 9.22 -0.75
CA ALA A 93 20.50 8.22 -1.82
C ALA A 93 19.06 8.09 -2.38
N GLY A 94 18.09 8.78 -1.78
CA GLY A 94 16.70 8.85 -2.25
C GLY A 94 15.71 7.99 -1.47
N ALA A 95 16.05 7.51 -0.27
CA ALA A 95 15.04 6.96 0.64
C ALA A 95 14.10 8.08 1.14
N ASN A 96 12.86 7.70 1.42
CA ASN A 96 11.83 8.65 1.88
C ASN A 96 11.76 8.74 3.40
N ASP A 97 12.21 7.70 4.10
CA ASP A 97 12.31 7.67 5.57
C ASP A 97 13.27 6.55 6.00
N TYR A 98 13.64 6.56 7.28
CA TYR A 98 14.58 5.62 7.89
C TYR A 98 14.07 5.17 9.26
N LEU A 99 14.05 3.87 9.51
CA LEU A 99 13.65 3.28 10.80
C LEU A 99 14.74 2.33 11.30
N ALA A 100 15.33 2.66 12.44
CA ALA A 100 16.38 1.83 13.04
C ALA A 100 15.78 0.57 13.69
N LYS A 101 16.48 -0.57 13.52
CA LYS A 101 16.21 -1.81 14.26
C LYS A 101 16.88 -1.76 15.65
N PRO A 102 16.23 -2.25 16.73
CA PRO A 102 14.88 -2.83 16.75
C PRO A 102 13.78 -1.77 16.76
N PHE A 103 12.66 -2.05 16.14
CA PHE A 103 11.51 -1.15 16.04
C PHE A 103 10.20 -1.80 16.53
N HIS A 104 9.22 -0.97 16.86
CA HIS A 104 7.87 -1.43 17.14
C HIS A 104 7.04 -1.49 15.85
N LEU A 105 6.23 -2.55 15.67
CA LEU A 105 5.34 -2.70 14.50
C LEU A 105 4.38 -1.51 14.34
N ALA A 106 3.89 -0.95 15.44
CA ALA A 106 3.03 0.23 15.41
C ALA A 106 3.73 1.47 14.82
N GLU A 107 5.04 1.65 15.07
CA GLU A 107 5.85 2.72 14.48
C GLU A 107 6.04 2.48 12.98
N LEU A 108 6.41 1.25 12.59
CA LEU A 108 6.54 0.88 11.19
C LEU A 108 5.24 1.16 10.42
N GLU A 109 4.10 0.71 10.92
CA GLU A 109 2.80 0.95 10.30
C GLU A 109 2.46 2.44 10.20
N ALA A 110 2.82 3.25 11.20
CA ALA A 110 2.61 4.70 11.17
C ALA A 110 3.45 5.38 10.06
N ARG A 111 4.71 4.95 9.87
CA ARG A 111 5.58 5.46 8.81
C ARG A 111 5.10 5.03 7.43
N ILE A 112 4.69 3.77 7.25
CA ILE A 112 4.09 3.28 6.01
C ILE A 112 2.90 4.17 5.63
N ARG A 113 1.96 4.41 6.56
CA ARG A 113 0.83 5.30 6.31
C ARG A 113 1.26 6.71 5.92
N SER A 114 2.22 7.28 6.62
CA SER A 114 2.74 8.62 6.31
C SER A 114 3.34 8.70 4.90
N LEU A 115 4.04 7.68 4.46
CA LEU A 115 4.69 7.66 3.16
C LEU A 115 3.71 7.41 2.01
N THR A 116 2.75 6.53 2.20
CA THR A 116 1.77 6.18 1.17
C THR A 116 0.64 7.22 1.03
N LEU A 117 0.39 8.02 2.07
CA LEU A 117 -0.62 9.07 2.05
C LEU A 117 -0.06 10.46 1.66
N ARG A 118 1.22 10.59 1.35
CA ARG A 118 1.85 11.89 1.02
C ARG A 118 1.29 12.60 -0.23
N GLN A 119 0.52 11.92 -1.06
CA GLN A 119 -0.26 12.57 -2.14
C GLN A 119 -1.48 13.35 -1.60
N PHE A 120 -1.84 13.15 -0.34
CA PHE A 120 -2.90 13.87 0.35
C PHE A 120 -2.26 14.80 1.38
N THR A 121 -2.67 16.06 1.38
CA THR A 121 -2.18 17.10 2.29
C THR A 121 -2.07 16.60 3.73
N GLN A 122 -1.01 16.94 4.43
CA GLN A 122 -0.54 16.48 5.76
C GLN A 122 -1.57 16.50 6.91
N GLN A 123 -2.86 16.78 6.68
CA GLN A 123 -3.88 16.93 7.72
C GLN A 123 -4.97 15.85 7.73
N ASP A 124 -5.15 15.06 6.68
CA ASP A 124 -6.29 14.14 6.63
C ASP A 124 -5.86 12.67 6.62
N VAL A 125 -5.75 12.08 7.79
CA VAL A 125 -5.73 10.63 8.01
C VAL A 125 -7.09 9.99 7.61
N VAL A 126 -8.07 10.82 7.22
CA VAL A 126 -9.42 10.41 6.85
C VAL A 126 -9.72 10.80 5.42
N LEU A 127 -9.80 9.82 4.52
CA LEU A 127 -10.28 10.02 3.16
C LEU A 127 -11.79 10.22 3.17
N ARG A 128 -12.31 11.13 2.33
CA ARG A 128 -13.74 11.47 2.26
C ARG A 128 -14.23 11.44 0.82
N CYS A 129 -15.43 10.90 0.64
CA CYS A 129 -16.19 10.95 -0.61
C CYS A 129 -17.68 11.12 -0.26
N GLY A 130 -18.18 12.34 -0.22
CA GLY A 130 -19.50 12.65 0.30
C GLY A 130 -19.66 12.20 1.76
N GLN A 131 -20.67 11.39 2.03
CA GLN A 131 -20.94 10.82 3.36
C GLN A 131 -20.12 9.56 3.68
N LEU A 132 -19.25 9.12 2.77
CA LEU A 132 -18.36 8.00 2.98
C LEU A 132 -17.02 8.51 3.52
N THR A 133 -16.53 7.89 4.59
CA THR A 133 -15.23 8.22 5.19
C THR A 133 -14.42 6.95 5.43
N PHE A 134 -13.12 7.05 5.19
CA PHE A 134 -12.14 6.00 5.47
C PHE A 134 -11.05 6.56 6.38
N ASP A 135 -11.00 6.09 7.62
CA ASP A 135 -9.90 6.37 8.55
C ASP A 135 -8.73 5.44 8.22
N ALA A 136 -7.67 5.99 7.63
CA ALA A 136 -6.50 5.22 7.23
C ALA A 136 -5.69 4.71 8.45
N ARG A 137 -5.79 5.36 9.61
CA ARG A 137 -5.11 4.94 10.83
C ARG A 137 -5.79 3.74 11.47
N ALA A 138 -7.10 3.82 11.63
CA ALA A 138 -7.92 2.72 12.17
C ALA A 138 -8.27 1.68 11.11
N ARG A 139 -8.04 1.96 9.81
CA ARG A 139 -8.53 1.20 8.66
C ARG A 139 -10.03 0.93 8.74
N ALA A 140 -10.76 1.92 9.22
CA ALA A 140 -12.17 1.86 9.50
C ALA A 140 -12.96 2.67 8.47
N VAL A 141 -14.07 2.13 8.03
CA VAL A 141 -14.99 2.76 7.08
C VAL A 141 -16.24 3.21 7.83
N SER A 142 -16.72 4.40 7.53
CA SER A 142 -18.04 4.88 7.99
C SER A 142 -18.83 5.43 6.81
N ALA A 143 -20.13 5.18 6.82
CA ALA A 143 -21.09 5.70 5.86
C ALA A 143 -22.23 6.39 6.61
N ASN A 144 -22.56 7.63 6.28
CA ASN A 144 -23.52 8.46 7.03
C ASN A 144 -23.20 8.54 8.54
N GLY A 145 -21.88 8.56 8.90
CA GLY A 145 -21.42 8.58 10.29
C GLY A 145 -21.56 7.24 11.04
N GLN A 146 -22.04 6.17 10.40
CA GLN A 146 -22.18 4.85 10.99
C GLN A 146 -21.05 3.91 10.51
N PRO A 147 -20.46 3.08 11.40
CA PRO A 147 -19.43 2.13 11.01
C PRO A 147 -19.95 1.15 9.96
N LEU A 148 -19.14 0.91 8.92
CA LEU A 148 -19.43 -0.05 7.85
C LEU A 148 -18.41 -1.19 7.87
N THR A 149 -18.88 -2.42 8.06
CA THR A 149 -18.03 -3.62 8.09
C THR A 149 -17.75 -4.13 6.68
N LEU A 150 -16.49 -4.07 6.28
CA LEU A 150 -15.97 -4.59 5.01
C LEU A 150 -15.00 -5.74 5.24
N THR A 151 -14.88 -6.63 4.26
CA THR A 151 -13.80 -7.63 4.22
C THR A 151 -12.47 -6.95 3.87
N ARG A 152 -11.33 -7.63 4.08
CA ARG A 152 -10.01 -7.08 3.76
C ARG A 152 -9.89 -6.61 2.32
N LYS A 153 -10.37 -7.42 1.36
CA LYS A 153 -10.32 -7.08 -0.07
C LYS A 153 -11.24 -5.90 -0.40
N GLU A 154 -12.44 -5.88 0.15
CA GLU A 154 -13.37 -4.74 0.00
C GLU A 154 -12.76 -3.45 0.59
N THR A 155 -12.11 -3.54 1.76
CA THR A 155 -11.42 -2.40 2.39
C THR A 155 -10.26 -1.92 1.52
N GLY A 156 -9.42 -2.83 1.01
CA GLY A 156 -8.30 -2.47 0.14
C GLY A 156 -8.76 -1.83 -1.17
N ILE A 157 -9.80 -2.36 -1.80
CA ILE A 157 -10.40 -1.77 -3.02
C ILE A 157 -10.92 -0.37 -2.71
N LEU A 158 -11.69 -0.21 -1.63
CA LEU A 158 -12.26 1.09 -1.25
C LEU A 158 -11.17 2.11 -0.95
N GLU A 159 -10.17 1.75 -0.16
CA GLU A 159 -9.02 2.59 0.15
C GLU A 159 -8.33 3.08 -1.12
N TYR A 160 -8.04 2.16 -2.04
CA TYR A 160 -7.36 2.48 -3.29
C TYR A 160 -8.19 3.42 -4.17
N LEU A 161 -9.49 3.14 -4.33
CA LEU A 161 -10.40 4.02 -5.08
C LEU A 161 -10.53 5.40 -4.44
N MET A 162 -10.65 5.50 -3.11
CA MET A 162 -10.74 6.77 -2.39
C MET A 162 -9.42 7.55 -2.44
N ALA A 163 -8.29 6.87 -2.46
CA ALA A 163 -6.98 7.48 -2.66
C ALA A 163 -6.78 8.04 -4.08
N HIS A 164 -7.53 7.52 -5.06
CA HIS A 164 -7.47 7.94 -6.46
C HIS A 164 -8.81 8.52 -6.94
N GLN A 165 -9.50 9.23 -6.05
CA GLN A 165 -10.80 9.83 -6.34
C GLN A 165 -10.76 10.73 -7.58
N GLY A 166 -11.79 10.64 -8.43
CA GLY A 166 -11.90 11.46 -9.64
C GLY A 166 -11.23 10.89 -10.88
N ARG A 167 -10.44 9.80 -10.77
CA ARG A 167 -9.89 9.08 -11.93
C ARG A 167 -10.38 7.63 -11.99
N PRO A 168 -10.56 7.07 -13.20
CA PRO A 168 -10.79 5.64 -13.36
C PRO A 168 -9.55 4.83 -12.90
N VAL A 169 -9.80 3.71 -12.22
CA VAL A 169 -8.80 2.73 -11.81
C VAL A 169 -9.12 1.42 -12.52
N SER A 170 -8.18 0.89 -13.28
CA SER A 170 -8.38 -0.33 -14.04
C SER A 170 -8.50 -1.57 -13.15
N GLN A 171 -9.03 -2.67 -13.69
CA GLN A 171 -9.07 -3.93 -12.95
C GLN A 171 -7.67 -4.47 -12.70
N GLU A 172 -6.77 -4.31 -13.66
CA GLU A 172 -5.36 -4.69 -13.56
C GLU A 172 -4.68 -3.90 -12.42
N GLU A 173 -4.81 -2.58 -12.42
CA GLU A 173 -4.29 -1.71 -11.36
C GLU A 173 -4.83 -2.09 -9.97
N LEU A 174 -6.12 -2.42 -9.84
CA LEU A 174 -6.67 -2.92 -8.58
C LEU A 174 -6.12 -4.29 -8.20
N MET A 175 -5.84 -5.16 -9.16
CA MET A 175 -5.20 -6.45 -8.90
C MET A 175 -3.80 -6.25 -8.33
N ASP A 176 -2.98 -5.44 -8.96
CA ASP A 176 -1.60 -5.19 -8.56
C ASP A 176 -1.50 -4.61 -7.14
N HIS A 177 -2.42 -3.71 -6.77
CA HIS A 177 -2.35 -2.99 -5.49
C HIS A 177 -3.16 -3.61 -4.33
N VAL A 178 -4.09 -4.53 -4.60
CA VAL A 178 -4.96 -5.11 -3.56
C VAL A 178 -4.75 -6.62 -3.39
N TRP A 179 -4.15 -7.30 -4.37
CA TRP A 179 -3.81 -8.73 -4.28
C TRP A 179 -2.31 -8.93 -4.18
N ASP A 180 -1.88 -9.91 -3.40
CA ASP A 180 -0.49 -10.38 -3.37
C ASP A 180 -0.30 -11.50 -4.41
N ASN A 181 0.94 -11.71 -4.83
CA ASN A 181 1.31 -12.72 -5.84
C ASN A 181 1.07 -14.18 -5.39
N SER A 182 0.59 -14.38 -4.17
CA SER A 182 0.33 -15.73 -3.61
C SER A 182 -1.05 -16.29 -3.98
N VAL A 183 -1.89 -15.52 -4.69
CA VAL A 183 -3.26 -15.92 -5.02
C VAL A 183 -3.41 -16.05 -6.53
N ASP A 184 -3.91 -17.20 -7.00
CA ASP A 184 -4.26 -17.43 -8.40
C ASP A 184 -5.12 -16.30 -8.97
N ASN A 185 -4.58 -15.61 -9.97
CA ASN A 185 -5.13 -14.44 -10.62
C ASN A 185 -6.33 -14.79 -11.52
N PHE A 186 -7.48 -15.06 -10.93
CA PHE A 186 -8.72 -15.11 -11.72
C PHE A 186 -9.43 -13.75 -11.70
N SER A 187 -9.49 -13.10 -12.85
CA SER A 187 -10.18 -11.80 -13.07
C SER A 187 -11.64 -11.76 -12.56
N ASN A 188 -12.25 -12.90 -12.35
CA ASN A 188 -13.56 -13.02 -11.73
C ASN A 188 -13.58 -12.66 -10.23
N SER A 189 -12.44 -12.77 -9.54
CA SER A 189 -12.33 -12.45 -8.11
C SER A 189 -12.61 -10.98 -7.84
N ILE A 190 -12.06 -10.06 -8.65
CA ILE A 190 -12.21 -8.62 -8.44
C ILE A 190 -13.65 -8.15 -8.63
N ARG A 191 -14.33 -8.65 -9.67
CA ARG A 191 -15.74 -8.29 -9.94
C ARG A 191 -16.68 -8.73 -8.82
N VAL A 192 -16.41 -9.88 -8.20
CA VAL A 192 -17.18 -10.37 -7.06
C VAL A 192 -17.01 -9.45 -5.85
N HIS A 193 -15.76 -9.04 -5.53
CA HIS A 193 -15.49 -8.16 -4.41
C HIS A 193 -16.04 -6.73 -4.65
N ILE A 194 -15.92 -6.21 -5.87
CA ILE A 194 -16.52 -4.92 -6.23
C ILE A 194 -18.05 -4.98 -6.15
N SER A 195 -18.67 -6.05 -6.64
CA SER A 195 -20.11 -6.22 -6.54
C SER A 195 -20.57 -6.27 -5.09
N ALA A 196 -19.87 -6.99 -4.23
CA ALA A 196 -20.16 -7.08 -2.81
C ALA A 196 -19.96 -5.73 -2.10
N LEU A 197 -18.86 -5.02 -2.40
CA LEU A 197 -18.58 -3.68 -1.89
C LEU A 197 -19.70 -2.71 -2.28
N ARG A 198 -20.04 -2.62 -3.56
CA ARG A 198 -21.12 -1.75 -4.07
C ARG A 198 -22.45 -2.03 -3.40
N LYS A 199 -22.80 -3.31 -3.17
CA LYS A 199 -24.02 -3.69 -2.46
C LYS A 199 -24.03 -3.13 -1.04
N LYS A 200 -22.91 -3.22 -0.31
CA LYS A 200 -22.79 -2.72 1.06
C LYS A 200 -22.83 -1.18 1.10
N LEU A 201 -22.10 -0.53 0.19
CA LEU A 201 -22.11 0.94 0.10
C LEU A 201 -23.51 1.46 -0.22
N ARG A 202 -24.18 0.86 -1.19
CA ARG A 202 -25.57 1.23 -1.55
C ARG A 202 -26.55 1.04 -0.40
N ALA A 203 -26.40 -0.02 0.37
CA ALA A 203 -27.26 -0.26 1.55
C ALA A 203 -27.02 0.78 2.65
N ALA A 204 -25.78 1.27 2.83
CA ALA A 204 -25.42 2.19 3.88
C ALA A 204 -25.61 3.66 3.49
N LEU A 205 -25.43 4.03 2.23
CA LEU A 205 -25.50 5.41 1.73
C LEU A 205 -26.85 5.75 1.07
N GLY A 206 -27.57 4.73 0.56
CA GLY A 206 -28.76 4.93 -0.27
C GLY A 206 -28.44 5.06 -1.77
N TYR A 207 -27.18 5.26 -2.14
CA TYR A 207 -26.69 5.37 -3.51
C TYR A 207 -25.38 4.57 -3.69
N ASP A 208 -24.92 4.48 -4.93
CA ASP A 208 -23.69 3.75 -5.28
C ASP A 208 -22.60 4.75 -5.68
N PRO A 209 -21.58 4.98 -4.81
CA PRO A 209 -20.51 5.92 -5.14
C PRO A 209 -19.49 5.33 -6.14
N VAL A 210 -19.48 4.00 -6.33
CA VAL A 210 -18.53 3.32 -7.22
C VAL A 210 -19.16 3.14 -8.60
N ARG A 211 -18.65 3.87 -9.57
CA ARG A 211 -19.07 3.85 -10.96
C ARG A 211 -18.18 2.96 -11.80
N ASN A 212 -18.77 2.29 -12.78
CA ASN A 212 -18.02 1.53 -13.79
C ASN A 212 -17.88 2.38 -15.07
N ARG A 213 -16.65 2.66 -15.49
CA ARG A 213 -16.34 3.23 -16.81
C ARG A 213 -15.92 2.11 -17.75
N ILE A 214 -16.74 1.86 -18.76
CA ILE A 214 -16.52 0.77 -19.71
C ILE A 214 -15.17 0.98 -20.43
N GLY A 215 -14.29 -0.02 -20.34
CA GLY A 215 -12.94 0.01 -20.92
C GLY A 215 -11.87 0.71 -20.09
N GLU A 216 -12.25 1.48 -19.04
CA GLU A 216 -11.31 2.24 -18.22
C GLU A 216 -11.18 1.67 -16.79
N GLY A 217 -12.25 1.08 -16.24
CA GLY A 217 -12.23 0.51 -14.89
C GLY A 217 -13.29 1.09 -13.95
N TYR A 218 -12.94 1.28 -12.69
CA TYR A 218 -13.83 1.75 -11.64
C TYR A 218 -13.39 3.11 -11.10
N LEU A 219 -14.35 3.92 -10.74
CA LEU A 219 -14.18 5.29 -10.27
C LEU A 219 -15.06 5.49 -9.04
N ILE A 220 -14.57 6.21 -8.04
CA ILE A 220 -15.39 6.65 -6.90
C ILE A 220 -15.64 8.16 -7.00
N GLU A 221 -16.90 8.54 -6.86
CA GLU A 221 -17.36 9.94 -6.92
C GLU A 221 -18.51 10.17 -5.94
N GLU A 222 -18.65 11.43 -5.50
CA GLU A 222 -19.83 11.87 -4.77
C GLU A 222 -21.06 11.81 -5.67
N GLU A 223 -22.24 11.63 -5.08
CA GLU A 223 -23.49 11.82 -5.78
C GLU A 223 -23.61 13.31 -6.17
N GLN A 224 -23.64 13.60 -7.46
CA GLN A 224 -23.96 14.95 -7.92
C GLN A 224 -25.43 15.20 -7.63
N ALA A 225 -25.69 16.20 -6.77
CA ALA A 225 -27.02 16.64 -6.41
C ALA A 225 -27.81 17.20 -7.61
#